data_625126d5638507bba30b95b05bb91bf7
#
_entry.id   625126d5638507bba30b95b05bb91bf7
#
_cell.length_a   1.000
_cell.length_b   1.000
_cell.length_c   1.000
_cell.angle_alpha   90.00
_cell.angle_beta   90.00
_cell.angle_gamma   90.00
#
_symmetry.space_group_name_H-M   'P 1'
#
loop_
_entity.id
_entity.type
_entity.pdbx_description
1 polymer ?
#
loop_
_entity_poly.entity_id
_entity_poly.type
_entity_poly.pdbx_seq_one_letter_code
_entity_poly.pdbx_strand_id
1 'polypeptide(L)'
;MFNFLKKLFGGGSSANLTELLAQGAIVLDVRTREEFKAGHPAGAQNVPLQELDRHVLKIANQKKPVITCCVSGRRSGIAAQQLKAAGLNAVNGGPWQNVASAVNQFKKATVQV
;
A
#
# COMPACT_ATOMS: atom_id res chain seq x y z
N MET A 1 -11.68 -15.82 14.53
CA MET A 1 -11.69 -14.80 15.56
C MET A 1 -10.37 -14.04 15.69
N PHE A 2 -9.25 -14.73 15.74
CA PHE A 2 -7.94 -14.07 15.77
C PHE A 2 -7.65 -13.27 14.51
N ASN A 3 -8.14 -13.73 13.36
CA ASN A 3 -7.95 -13.01 12.11
C ASN A 3 -8.69 -11.68 12.09
N PHE A 4 -9.82 -11.61 12.79
CA PHE A 4 -10.59 -10.40 12.92
C PHE A 4 -9.82 -9.33 13.67
N LEU A 5 -9.15 -9.72 14.77
CA LEU A 5 -8.34 -8.78 15.56
C LEU A 5 -7.15 -8.25 14.78
N LYS A 6 -6.51 -9.10 14.00
CA LYS A 6 -5.40 -8.69 13.14
C LYS A 6 -5.85 -7.66 12.11
N LYS A 7 -7.03 -7.82 11.56
CA LYS A 7 -7.59 -6.85 10.62
C LYS A 7 -7.88 -5.51 11.27
N LEU A 8 -8.32 -5.54 12.53
CA LEU A 8 -8.61 -4.32 13.27
C LEU A 8 -7.36 -3.49 13.54
N PHE A 9 -6.24 -4.14 13.81
CA PHE A 9 -5.01 -3.44 14.13
C PHE A 9 -4.22 -3.03 12.89
N GLY A 10 -4.82 -3.16 11.74
CA GLY A 10 -4.35 -2.55 10.54
C GLY A 10 -3.16 -3.22 9.95
N GLY A 11 -2.33 -2.63 9.30
CA GLY A 11 -1.20 -3.09 8.55
C GLY A 11 -1.37 -4.53 8.08
N GLY A 12 -1.36 -4.77 6.83
CA GLY A 12 -1.43 -6.13 6.33
C GLY A 12 -0.22 -6.92 6.79
N SER A 13 -0.41 -8.18 7.17
CA SER A 13 0.70 -9.10 7.31
C SER A 13 1.33 -9.30 5.93
N SER A 14 2.56 -9.81 5.87
CA SER A 14 3.23 -10.11 4.60
C SER A 14 2.35 -11.00 3.71
N ALA A 15 1.63 -11.95 4.31
CA ALA A 15 0.75 -12.86 3.56
C ALA A 15 -0.38 -12.11 2.88
N ASN A 16 -1.03 -11.16 3.58
CA ASN A 16 -2.10 -10.36 3.00
C ASN A 16 -1.59 -9.45 1.89
N LEU A 17 -0.42 -8.87 2.07
CA LEU A 17 0.17 -8.01 1.06
C LEU A 17 0.51 -8.80 -0.20
N THR A 18 1.03 -10.01 -0.04
CA THR A 18 1.34 -10.88 -1.17
C THR A 18 0.11 -11.23 -1.97
N GLU A 19 -1.02 -11.53 -1.29
CA GLU A 19 -2.29 -11.80 -1.97
C GLU A 19 -2.77 -10.60 -2.77
N LEU A 20 -2.69 -9.41 -2.18
CA LEU A 20 -3.10 -8.20 -2.88
C LEU A 20 -2.19 -7.91 -4.07
N LEU A 21 -0.90 -8.13 -3.92
CA LEU A 21 0.04 -7.97 -5.03
C LEU A 21 -0.28 -8.95 -6.16
N ALA A 22 -0.68 -10.18 -5.83
CA ALA A 22 -1.09 -11.15 -6.84
C ALA A 22 -2.35 -10.69 -7.59
N GLN A 23 -3.18 -9.86 -6.97
CA GLN A 23 -4.35 -9.26 -7.60
C GLN A 23 -4.01 -7.99 -8.39
N GLY A 24 -2.73 -7.64 -8.45
CA GLY A 24 -2.29 -6.46 -9.18
C GLY A 24 -2.35 -5.17 -8.38
N ALA A 25 -2.29 -5.24 -7.05
CA ALA A 25 -2.42 -4.07 -6.21
C ALA A 25 -1.42 -2.97 -6.58
N ILE A 26 -1.89 -1.74 -6.50
CA ILE A 26 -1.04 -0.55 -6.58
C ILE A 26 -0.38 -0.36 -5.22
N VAL A 27 0.93 -0.17 -5.21
CA VAL A 27 1.63 0.27 -4.00
C VAL A 27 1.71 1.79 -4.05
N LEU A 28 1.11 2.42 -3.06
CA LEU A 28 1.00 3.88 -2.99
C LEU A 28 1.79 4.39 -1.79
N ASP A 29 2.90 5.03 -2.06
CA ASP A 29 3.77 5.61 -1.04
C ASP A 29 3.32 7.04 -0.81
N VAL A 30 2.81 7.33 0.40
CA VAL A 30 2.24 8.65 0.70
C VAL A 30 3.20 9.55 1.47
N ARG A 31 4.49 9.22 1.43
CA ARG A 31 5.53 10.05 2.00
C ARG A 31 5.84 11.24 1.08
N THR A 32 6.71 12.14 1.56
CA THR A 32 7.18 13.23 0.74
C THR A 32 8.01 12.71 -0.45
N ARG A 33 8.19 13.56 -1.44
CA ARG A 33 8.97 13.19 -2.62
C ARG A 33 10.43 12.93 -2.27
N GLU A 34 10.99 13.69 -1.32
CA GLU A 34 12.37 13.51 -0.86
C GLU A 34 12.54 12.15 -0.18
N GLU A 35 11.59 11.78 0.70
CA GLU A 35 11.62 10.48 1.36
C GLU A 35 11.55 9.35 0.32
N PHE A 36 10.67 9.51 -0.65
CA PHE A 36 10.49 8.50 -1.71
C PHE A 36 11.76 8.32 -2.54
N LYS A 37 12.41 9.41 -2.90
CA LYS A 37 13.65 9.35 -3.69
C LYS A 37 14.78 8.64 -2.95
N ALA A 38 14.81 8.76 -1.63
CA ALA A 38 15.86 8.12 -0.81
C ALA A 38 15.70 6.61 -0.74
N GLY A 39 14.54 6.08 -1.09
CA GLY A 39 14.27 4.65 -1.10
C GLY A 39 12.78 4.42 -1.04
N HIS A 40 12.28 3.43 -1.79
CA HIS A 40 10.85 3.13 -1.84
C HIS A 40 10.64 1.70 -2.38
N PRO A 41 9.45 1.13 -2.18
CA PRO A 41 9.17 -0.19 -2.75
C PRO A 41 9.23 -0.13 -4.28
N ALA A 42 9.77 -1.18 -4.89
CA ALA A 42 9.87 -1.25 -6.35
C ALA A 42 8.49 -1.13 -7.00
N GLY A 43 8.38 -0.26 -7.99
CA GLY A 43 7.13 -0.06 -8.72
C GLY A 43 6.10 0.79 -8.00
N ALA A 44 6.42 1.34 -6.82
CA ALA A 44 5.47 2.16 -6.08
C ALA A 44 5.23 3.50 -6.77
N GLN A 45 4.00 3.99 -6.63
CA GLN A 45 3.63 5.33 -7.03
C GLN A 45 3.75 6.24 -5.81
N ASN A 46 4.25 7.45 -5.99
CA ASN A 46 4.37 8.41 -4.90
C ASN A 46 3.31 9.50 -5.02
N VAL A 47 2.42 9.52 -4.04
CA VAL A 47 1.42 10.59 -3.90
C VAL A 47 1.46 11.04 -2.45
N PRO A 48 2.14 12.15 -2.14
CA PRO A 48 2.17 12.64 -0.75
C PRO A 48 0.77 12.81 -0.19
N LEU A 49 0.60 12.50 1.09
CA LEU A 49 -0.71 12.48 1.73
C LEU A 49 -1.52 13.77 1.48
N GLN A 50 -0.85 14.92 1.53
CA GLN A 50 -1.53 16.21 1.33
C GLN A 50 -2.13 16.37 -0.05
N GLU A 51 -1.64 15.61 -1.02
CA GLU A 51 -2.09 15.69 -2.41
C GLU A 51 -3.07 14.58 -2.78
N LEU A 52 -3.35 13.67 -1.85
CA LEU A 52 -4.12 12.47 -2.16
C LEU A 52 -5.51 12.80 -2.74
N ASP A 53 -6.17 13.82 -2.20
CA ASP A 53 -7.51 14.22 -2.67
C ASP A 53 -7.57 14.40 -4.19
N ARG A 54 -6.52 14.98 -4.74
CA ARG A 54 -6.49 15.31 -6.17
C ARG A 54 -6.26 14.08 -7.04
N HIS A 55 -5.86 12.96 -6.44
CA HIS A 55 -5.50 11.75 -7.17
C HIS A 55 -6.47 10.60 -6.98
N VAL A 56 -7.48 10.77 -6.14
CA VAL A 56 -8.40 9.66 -5.79
C VAL A 56 -9.07 9.07 -7.03
N LEU A 57 -9.60 9.92 -7.92
CA LEU A 57 -10.28 9.43 -9.12
C LEU A 57 -9.33 8.67 -10.04
N LYS A 58 -8.13 9.18 -10.21
CA LYS A 58 -7.13 8.53 -11.05
C LYS A 58 -6.75 7.15 -10.49
N ILE A 59 -6.61 7.07 -9.17
CA ILE A 59 -6.31 5.80 -8.51
C ILE A 59 -7.50 4.84 -8.67
N ALA A 60 -8.71 5.34 -8.42
CA ALA A 60 -9.93 4.54 -8.54
C ALA A 60 -10.12 3.98 -9.95
N ASN A 61 -9.78 4.78 -10.96
CA ASN A 61 -9.94 4.38 -12.35
C ASN A 61 -9.04 3.20 -12.75
N GLN A 62 -7.99 2.92 -11.98
CA GLN A 62 -7.14 1.77 -12.25
C GLN A 62 -7.81 0.45 -11.85
N LYS A 63 -8.86 0.51 -11.02
CA LYS A 63 -9.68 -0.64 -10.62
C LYS A 63 -8.86 -1.76 -10.01
N LYS A 64 -7.92 -1.41 -9.15
CA LYS A 64 -7.01 -2.34 -8.47
C LYS A 64 -7.04 -2.08 -6.98
N PRO A 65 -6.75 -3.10 -6.17
CA PRO A 65 -6.53 -2.86 -4.74
C PRO A 65 -5.36 -1.91 -4.55
N VAL A 66 -5.33 -1.24 -3.41
CA VAL A 66 -4.26 -0.28 -3.10
C VAL A 66 -3.63 -0.66 -1.77
N ILE A 67 -2.31 -0.73 -1.75
CA ILE A 67 -1.52 -0.90 -0.53
C ILE A 67 -0.83 0.43 -0.27
N THR A 68 -1.18 1.11 0.81
CA THR A 68 -0.52 2.37 1.17
C THR A 68 0.68 2.09 2.06
N CYS A 69 1.70 2.94 2.04
CA CYS A 69 2.84 2.83 2.94
C CYS A 69 3.41 4.22 3.27
N CYS A 70 4.12 4.28 4.39
CA CYS A 70 4.85 5.48 4.81
C CYS A 70 5.99 5.05 5.75
N VAL A 71 6.48 5.92 6.63
CA VAL A 71 7.58 5.55 7.54
C VAL A 71 7.08 4.63 8.64
N SER A 72 6.02 5.02 9.35
CA SER A 72 5.55 4.30 10.55
C SER A 72 4.20 3.60 10.36
N GLY A 73 3.50 3.91 9.28
CA GLY A 73 2.13 3.43 9.06
C GLY A 73 1.06 4.45 9.44
N ARG A 74 1.45 5.59 10.01
CA ARG A 74 0.47 6.59 10.44
C ARG A 74 -0.14 7.35 9.27
N ARG A 75 0.68 7.96 8.43
CA ARG A 75 0.20 8.66 7.23
C ARG A 75 -0.52 7.70 6.27
N SER A 76 0.05 6.51 6.10
CA SER A 76 -0.55 5.51 5.23
C SER A 76 -1.87 4.97 5.76
N GLY A 77 -2.05 4.95 7.08
CA GLY A 77 -3.34 4.59 7.68
C GLY A 77 -4.41 5.62 7.36
N ILE A 78 -4.07 6.91 7.44
CA ILE A 78 -4.98 7.99 7.06
C ILE A 78 -5.34 7.88 5.59
N ALA A 79 -4.32 7.65 4.75
CA ALA A 79 -4.55 7.49 3.31
C ALA A 79 -5.47 6.31 3.00
N ALA A 80 -5.24 5.17 3.65
CA ALA A 80 -6.08 3.99 3.43
C ALA A 80 -7.53 4.26 3.81
N GLN A 81 -7.77 4.96 4.93
CA GLN A 81 -9.13 5.32 5.34
C GLN A 81 -9.78 6.26 4.33
N GLN A 82 -9.04 7.22 3.84
CA GLN A 82 -9.54 8.17 2.84
C GLN A 82 -9.94 7.45 1.55
N LEU A 83 -9.11 6.52 1.11
CA LEU A 83 -9.41 5.75 -0.10
C LEU A 83 -10.60 4.81 0.11
N LYS A 84 -10.70 4.18 1.28
CA LYS A 84 -11.86 3.33 1.61
C LYS A 84 -13.14 4.13 1.61
N ALA A 85 -13.11 5.34 2.17
CA ALA A 85 -14.28 6.23 2.19
C ALA A 85 -14.73 6.58 0.76
N ALA A 86 -13.82 6.57 -0.19
CA ALA A 86 -14.11 6.81 -1.60
C ALA A 86 -14.49 5.53 -2.35
N GLY A 87 -14.63 4.40 -1.66
CA GLY A 87 -15.08 3.15 -2.25
C GLY A 87 -13.98 2.24 -2.77
N LEU A 88 -12.72 2.58 -2.52
CA LEU A 88 -11.61 1.75 -2.99
C LEU A 88 -11.29 0.63 -2.00
N ASN A 89 -10.75 -0.46 -2.52
CA ASN A 89 -10.20 -1.54 -1.70
C ASN A 89 -8.77 -1.15 -1.31
N ALA A 90 -8.61 -0.51 -0.16
CA ALA A 90 -7.32 -0.01 0.28
C ALA A 90 -6.93 -0.62 1.63
N VAL A 91 -5.65 -0.93 1.76
CA VAL A 91 -5.08 -1.54 2.97
C VAL A 91 -3.85 -0.74 3.37
N ASN A 92 -3.72 -0.47 4.66
CA ASN A 92 -2.52 0.16 5.19
C ASN A 92 -1.40 -0.87 5.25
N GLY A 93 -0.38 -0.72 4.40
CA GLY A 93 0.77 -1.61 4.38
C GLY A 93 1.79 -1.34 5.49
N GLY A 94 1.69 -0.20 6.15
CA GLY A 94 2.57 0.17 7.23
C GLY A 94 3.89 0.77 6.75
N PRO A 95 5.01 0.45 7.45
CA PRO A 95 6.33 0.94 7.05
C PRO A 95 6.70 0.49 5.63
N TRP A 96 7.24 1.41 4.87
CA TRP A 96 7.52 1.12 3.46
C TRP A 96 8.51 -0.03 3.26
N GLN A 97 9.42 -0.25 4.21
CA GLN A 97 10.37 -1.36 4.12
C GLN A 97 9.66 -2.71 4.16
N ASN A 98 8.61 -2.81 4.95
CA ASN A 98 7.81 -4.04 5.02
C ASN A 98 7.11 -4.30 3.68
N VAL A 99 6.58 -3.24 3.08
CA VAL A 99 5.94 -3.36 1.77
C VAL A 99 6.99 -3.69 0.71
N ALA A 100 8.16 -3.06 0.78
CA ALA A 100 9.25 -3.36 -0.14
C ALA A 100 9.66 -4.83 -0.07
N SER A 101 9.74 -5.39 1.14
CA SER A 101 10.04 -6.81 1.33
C SER A 101 8.98 -7.70 0.69
N ALA A 102 7.71 -7.37 0.90
CA ALA A 102 6.60 -8.13 0.31
C ALA A 102 6.66 -8.09 -1.22
N VAL A 103 6.93 -6.91 -1.79
CA VAL A 103 7.07 -6.75 -3.24
C VAL A 103 8.20 -7.61 -3.77
N ASN A 104 9.35 -7.59 -3.09
CA ASN A 104 10.51 -8.38 -3.51
C ASN A 104 10.23 -9.88 -3.45
N GLN A 105 9.56 -10.34 -2.38
CA GLN A 105 9.19 -11.74 -2.24
C GLN A 105 8.22 -12.16 -3.33
N PHE A 106 7.24 -11.30 -3.62
CA PHE A 106 6.27 -11.57 -4.67
C PHE A 106 6.94 -11.69 -6.03
N LYS A 107 7.88 -10.79 -6.34
CA LYS A 107 8.61 -10.84 -7.61
C LYS A 107 9.44 -12.12 -7.75
N LYS A 108 10.09 -12.53 -6.67
CA LYS A 108 10.88 -13.77 -6.68
C LYS A 108 9.99 -14.99 -6.94
N ALA A 109 8.85 -15.05 -6.28
CA ALA A 109 7.91 -16.16 -6.47
C ALA A 109 7.41 -16.23 -7.90
N THR A 110 7.15 -15.07 -8.53
CA THR A 110 6.66 -15.01 -9.92
C THR A 110 7.73 -15.44 -10.92
N VAL A 111 8.97 -15.03 -10.66
CA VAL A 111 10.08 -15.32 -11.58
C VAL A 111 10.47 -16.80 -11.55
N GLN A 112 10.25 -17.47 -10.43
CA GLN A 112 10.60 -18.88 -10.28
C GLN A 112 9.62 -19.82 -10.98
N VAL A 113 8.51 -19.32 -11.43
CA VAL A 113 7.53 -20.09 -12.18
C VAL A 113 7.87 -20.04 -13.67
#